data_d5a270239f74581be8714a139d1915f4
#
_entry.id   d5a270239f74581be8714a139d1915f4
#
_cell.length_a   1.000
_cell.length_b   1.000
_cell.length_c   1.000
_cell.angle_alpha   90.00
_cell.angle_beta   90.00
_cell.angle_gamma   90.00
#
_symmetry.space_group_name_H-M   'P 1'
#
loop_
_entity.id
_entity.type
_entity.pdbx_description
1 polymer ?
#
loop_
_entity_poly.entity_id
_entity_poly.type
_entity_poly.pdbx_seq_one_letter_code
_entity_poly.pdbx_strand_id
1 'polypeptide(L)'
;MKKIKRIVTAALAVAMLAGCGGQPASTSGASGAQNVQTEGDRTYINGTLDVTGMPDVELENKKVTIYCWGEYVPEYENDWEGFRFEDYYGGEVEVIVSNGDYYENLYKLVAAGEIPDIVVGEATSFPSMIMRDLVQPWDEYLDYDDPVWDETGARDSIEEMRWNGSIYNMTARSHNLGVMFYNKRIVESTGLEDPAELQARGEWTWDTFRQYLEETTLDTNGDGVTDIYGIVNTGDFPIALFCSTGETHIEYTDGQFINNLKSPKVQDAANFLYDIGNNGDKLMLLGDPVADFLAGKAAFVYTNDYRGYIDYADLWETDGLGVVPMPTYPNGDGTQYQAALNDNLWLMKGAKNPEGAALMVLCERYDSLLNMDPEAGSARQTQINSWIDHGFTEEAAEAVVDLQELPVKVIWSRSITMPEGNLEYRAMDEPWTTLAESMEGAVDQAIANATTPITG
;
A
#
# COMPACT_ATOMS: atom_id res chain seq x y z
N MET A 1 -4.81 -30.63 -15.70
CA MET A 1 -3.95 -29.73 -14.93
C MET A 1 -4.13 -30.06 -13.46
N LYS A 2 -3.06 -30.31 -12.72
CA LYS A 2 -3.15 -30.74 -11.33
C LYS A 2 -3.01 -29.52 -10.45
N LYS A 3 -4.02 -29.21 -9.64
CA LYS A 3 -3.87 -28.28 -8.51
C LYS A 3 -2.67 -28.72 -7.68
N ILE A 4 -1.81 -27.80 -7.28
CA ILE A 4 -0.75 -28.05 -6.30
C ILE A 4 -1.45 -28.48 -5.01
N LYS A 5 -1.50 -29.79 -4.76
CA LYS A 5 -2.09 -30.33 -3.54
C LYS A 5 -0.96 -30.61 -2.56
N ARG A 6 -1.03 -30.01 -1.38
CA ARG A 6 -0.18 -30.39 -0.25
C ARG A 6 -0.32 -31.90 0.04
N ILE A 7 0.80 -32.58 0.05
CA ILE A 7 0.89 -33.89 0.69
C ILE A 7 1.35 -33.64 2.11
N VAL A 8 0.40 -33.58 3.04
CA VAL A 8 0.71 -33.46 4.47
C VAL A 8 1.34 -34.76 4.89
N THR A 9 2.64 -34.83 5.03
CA THR A 9 3.35 -35.89 5.67
C THR A 9 3.32 -35.63 7.17
N ALA A 10 2.35 -36.19 7.87
CA ALA A 10 2.28 -36.14 9.33
C ALA A 10 3.51 -36.83 9.92
N ALA A 11 4.50 -36.08 10.37
CA ALA A 11 5.58 -36.60 11.20
C ALA A 11 5.02 -36.81 12.62
N LEU A 12 4.70 -38.04 12.97
CA LEU A 12 4.34 -38.44 14.33
C LEU A 12 5.57 -38.29 15.23
N ALA A 13 5.61 -37.24 16.04
CA ALA A 13 6.55 -37.13 17.15
C ALA A 13 6.01 -37.94 18.32
N VAL A 14 6.60 -39.14 18.51
CA VAL A 14 6.34 -39.99 19.70
C VAL A 14 7.10 -39.40 20.88
N ALA A 15 6.40 -38.81 21.84
CA ALA A 15 6.95 -38.42 23.11
C ALA A 15 7.14 -39.68 23.99
N MET A 16 8.38 -40.10 24.22
CA MET A 16 8.70 -41.09 25.28
C MET A 16 9.09 -40.34 26.55
N LEU A 17 8.22 -40.45 27.54
CA LEU A 17 8.54 -40.24 28.95
C LEU A 17 9.22 -41.47 29.49
N ALA A 18 10.47 -41.38 29.95
CA ALA A 18 11.02 -42.26 30.97
C ALA A 18 12.11 -41.55 31.75
N GLY A 19 11.99 -41.61 33.03
CA GLY A 19 12.70 -40.84 34.02
C GLY A 19 14.02 -41.42 34.53
N CYS A 20 14.58 -40.67 35.42
CA CYS A 20 15.55 -40.92 36.50
C CYS A 20 17.03 -41.10 36.20
N GLY A 21 17.81 -40.16 36.67
CA GLY A 21 19.00 -40.44 37.46
C GLY A 21 20.38 -40.04 36.88
N GLY A 22 21.02 -39.04 37.46
CA GLY A 22 22.46 -38.88 37.45
C GLY A 22 23.02 -37.56 36.86
N GLN A 23 23.36 -36.64 37.76
CA GLN A 23 24.30 -35.50 37.52
C GLN A 23 25.76 -35.97 37.65
N PRO A 24 26.81 -35.23 37.20
CA PRO A 24 26.89 -33.91 36.60
C PRO A 24 27.83 -33.75 35.40
N ALA A 25 27.74 -32.70 34.62
CA ALA A 25 28.82 -31.85 34.23
C ALA A 25 28.34 -30.68 33.32
N SER A 26 28.68 -29.49 33.72
CA SER A 26 28.45 -28.20 33.09
C SER A 26 29.00 -28.09 31.68
N THR A 27 28.19 -27.69 30.69
CA THR A 27 28.58 -26.83 29.58
C THR A 27 27.40 -25.95 29.22
N SER A 28 27.62 -24.66 29.33
CA SER A 28 26.69 -23.60 28.95
C SER A 28 26.41 -23.58 27.46
N GLY A 29 25.15 -23.87 27.14
CA GLY A 29 24.54 -23.62 25.85
C GLY A 29 23.05 -23.50 26.10
N ALA A 30 22.58 -22.28 26.32
CA ALA A 30 21.16 -22.02 26.45
C ALA A 30 20.52 -22.12 25.05
N SER A 31 20.10 -23.31 24.66
CA SER A 31 19.06 -23.44 23.66
C SER A 31 17.75 -23.01 24.32
N GLY A 32 17.33 -21.77 24.06
CA GLY A 32 16.00 -21.32 24.43
C GLY A 32 14.99 -22.31 23.87
N ALA A 33 14.11 -22.87 24.71
CA ALA A 33 13.02 -23.70 24.26
C ALA A 33 12.12 -22.83 23.37
N GLN A 34 12.01 -23.18 22.09
CA GLN A 34 11.09 -22.51 21.17
C GLN A 34 9.66 -22.68 21.72
N ASN A 35 8.92 -21.58 21.76
CA ASN A 35 7.50 -21.61 22.13
C ASN A 35 6.72 -22.06 20.90
N VAL A 36 6.34 -23.34 20.86
CA VAL A 36 5.56 -23.93 19.78
C VAL A 36 4.09 -23.95 20.21
N GLN A 37 3.25 -23.30 19.45
CA GLN A 37 1.79 -23.27 19.62
C GLN A 37 1.14 -23.83 18.36
N THR A 38 0.03 -24.56 18.51
CA THR A 38 -0.73 -25.12 17.40
C THR A 38 -2.18 -24.68 17.54
N GLU A 39 -2.70 -24.01 16.51
CA GLU A 39 -4.09 -23.59 16.39
C GLU A 39 -4.70 -24.21 15.12
N GLY A 40 -5.56 -25.20 15.28
CA GLY A 40 -6.08 -26.00 14.17
C GLY A 40 -4.96 -26.81 13.51
N ASP A 41 -4.74 -26.63 12.23
CA ASP A 41 -3.66 -27.20 11.42
C ASP A 41 -2.42 -26.29 11.30
N ARG A 42 -2.43 -25.13 11.95
CA ARG A 42 -1.36 -24.15 11.94
C ARG A 42 -0.41 -24.35 13.11
N THR A 43 0.89 -24.29 12.86
CA THR A 43 1.92 -24.31 13.89
C THR A 43 2.64 -22.98 13.92
N TYR A 44 2.80 -22.41 15.12
CA TYR A 44 3.52 -21.16 15.35
C TYR A 44 4.76 -21.42 16.21
N ILE A 45 5.90 -20.90 15.79
CA ILE A 45 7.16 -20.96 16.53
C ILE A 45 7.49 -19.54 17.00
N ASN A 46 7.53 -19.35 18.33
CA ASN A 46 7.73 -18.05 18.96
C ASN A 46 6.71 -16.96 18.53
N GLY A 47 5.49 -17.38 18.21
CA GLY A 47 4.42 -16.49 17.77
C GLY A 47 4.39 -16.21 16.25
N THR A 48 5.29 -16.84 15.49
CA THR A 48 5.36 -16.72 14.03
C THR A 48 4.90 -18.02 13.40
N LEU A 49 4.14 -17.95 12.30
CA LEU A 49 3.70 -19.13 11.56
C LEU A 49 4.91 -19.98 11.15
N ASP A 50 4.83 -21.30 11.42
CA ASP A 50 5.87 -22.23 10.99
C ASP A 50 5.85 -22.38 9.47
N VAL A 51 6.86 -21.84 8.83
CA VAL A 51 7.01 -21.78 7.37
C VAL A 51 7.75 -22.97 6.76
N THR A 52 8.00 -24.02 7.53
CA THR A 52 8.62 -25.26 7.01
C THR A 52 7.66 -26.08 6.14
N GLY A 53 6.39 -25.67 6.05
CA GLY A 53 5.34 -26.32 5.26
C GLY A 53 5.25 -25.90 3.79
N MET A 54 6.32 -25.42 3.17
CA MET A 54 6.34 -25.13 1.73
C MET A 54 6.00 -26.38 0.91
N PRO A 55 5.25 -26.25 -0.22
CA PRO A 55 4.88 -27.39 -1.05
C PRO A 55 6.11 -28.16 -1.54
N ASP A 56 6.09 -29.50 -1.40
CA ASP A 56 7.12 -30.39 -1.98
C ASP A 56 6.78 -30.64 -3.46
N VAL A 57 7.32 -29.76 -4.32
CA VAL A 57 7.07 -29.75 -5.77
C VAL A 57 8.38 -29.71 -6.50
N GLU A 58 8.54 -30.56 -7.51
CA GLU A 58 9.65 -30.50 -8.46
C GLU A 58 9.23 -29.70 -9.68
N LEU A 59 9.85 -28.54 -9.89
CA LEU A 59 9.61 -27.68 -11.05
C LEU A 59 10.38 -28.19 -12.27
N GLU A 60 9.68 -28.41 -13.39
CA GLU A 60 10.30 -28.70 -14.69
C GLU A 60 11.03 -27.47 -15.24
N ASN A 61 10.40 -26.29 -15.16
CA ASN A 61 10.99 -25.00 -15.48
C ASN A 61 11.22 -24.21 -14.19
N LYS A 62 12.47 -23.86 -13.93
CA LYS A 62 12.89 -23.17 -12.70
C LYS A 62 13.06 -21.67 -12.88
N LYS A 63 12.91 -21.15 -14.10
CA LYS A 63 13.08 -19.75 -14.39
C LYS A 63 11.72 -19.04 -14.42
N VAL A 64 11.61 -17.94 -13.66
CA VAL A 64 10.48 -17.02 -13.66
C VAL A 64 10.94 -15.66 -14.17
N THR A 65 10.19 -15.07 -15.10
CA THR A 65 10.47 -13.74 -15.63
C THR A 65 9.46 -12.73 -15.10
N ILE A 66 9.97 -11.62 -14.56
CA ILE A 66 9.16 -10.53 -14.00
C ILE A 66 9.41 -9.26 -14.81
N TYR A 67 8.35 -8.61 -15.28
CA TYR A 67 8.41 -7.29 -15.89
C TYR A 67 8.02 -6.23 -14.89
N CYS A 68 8.88 -5.22 -14.66
CA CYS A 68 8.65 -4.15 -13.69
C CYS A 68 9.19 -2.79 -14.15
N TRP A 69 8.94 -1.72 -13.36
CA TRP A 69 9.51 -0.39 -13.60
C TRP A 69 11.00 -0.34 -13.29
N GLY A 70 11.71 0.61 -13.89
CA GLY A 70 13.13 0.79 -13.66
C GLY A 70 13.50 1.22 -12.23
N GLU A 71 12.55 1.83 -11.52
CA GLU A 71 12.72 2.21 -10.11
C GLU A 71 12.21 1.13 -9.14
N TYR A 72 11.41 0.21 -9.62
CA TYR A 72 10.92 -0.97 -8.92
C TYR A 72 11.74 -2.17 -9.34
N VAL A 73 12.95 -2.25 -8.87
CA VAL A 73 13.65 -3.53 -8.83
C VAL A 73 13.08 -4.26 -7.63
N PRO A 74 12.39 -5.39 -7.79
CA PRO A 74 12.03 -6.22 -6.64
C PRO A 74 13.30 -6.42 -5.82
N GLU A 75 13.21 -6.37 -4.52
CA GLU A 75 14.35 -6.49 -3.59
C GLU A 75 15.18 -7.77 -3.80
N TYR A 76 14.86 -8.56 -4.80
CA TYR A 76 15.51 -9.77 -5.28
C TYR A 76 16.96 -9.56 -5.81
N GLU A 77 17.38 -8.33 -6.15
CA GLU A 77 18.76 -8.05 -6.57
C GLU A 77 19.70 -7.68 -5.41
N ASN A 78 19.17 -7.43 -4.22
CA ASN A 78 19.97 -7.09 -3.05
C ASN A 78 19.98 -8.28 -2.08
N ASP A 79 21.03 -9.09 -2.11
CA ASP A 79 21.51 -10.04 -1.06
C ASP A 79 20.46 -10.44 0.02
N TRP A 80 19.25 -10.81 -0.39
CA TRP A 80 18.25 -11.35 0.52
C TRP A 80 18.68 -12.77 0.90
N GLU A 81 19.34 -12.88 2.02
CA GLU A 81 19.55 -14.16 2.68
C GLU A 81 18.17 -14.75 3.01
N GLY A 82 17.73 -15.73 2.22
CA GLY A 82 16.52 -16.49 2.51
C GLY A 82 15.41 -16.45 1.47
N PHE A 83 15.69 -16.05 0.22
CA PHE A 83 14.69 -16.14 -0.84
C PHE A 83 14.35 -17.60 -1.15
N ARG A 84 13.19 -18.06 -0.66
CA ARG A 84 12.84 -19.50 -0.64
C ARG A 84 12.65 -20.10 -2.02
N PHE A 85 12.25 -19.32 -3.04
CA PHE A 85 12.09 -19.84 -4.39
C PHE A 85 13.42 -20.34 -4.96
N GLU A 86 14.51 -19.60 -4.74
CA GLU A 86 15.84 -20.01 -5.17
C GLU A 86 16.38 -21.15 -4.30
N ASP A 87 16.28 -21.00 -2.97
CA ASP A 87 16.84 -21.95 -2.02
C ASP A 87 16.09 -23.30 -2.00
N TYR A 88 14.76 -23.28 -2.01
CA TYR A 88 13.93 -24.48 -1.90
C TYR A 88 13.76 -25.20 -3.23
N TYR A 89 13.55 -24.43 -4.31
CA TYR A 89 13.22 -24.99 -5.62
C TYR A 89 14.39 -24.93 -6.61
N GLY A 90 15.51 -24.27 -6.22
CA GLY A 90 16.61 -23.97 -7.11
C GLY A 90 16.13 -23.11 -8.27
N GLY A 91 15.22 -22.17 -7.98
CA GLY A 91 14.61 -21.26 -8.93
C GLY A 91 15.60 -20.22 -9.43
N GLU A 92 15.21 -19.48 -10.45
CA GLU A 92 15.91 -18.31 -11.00
C GLU A 92 14.88 -17.25 -11.34
N VAL A 93 15.08 -16.04 -10.85
CA VAL A 93 14.21 -14.89 -11.18
C VAL A 93 14.96 -13.97 -12.14
N GLU A 94 14.39 -13.74 -13.32
CA GLU A 94 14.90 -12.75 -14.28
C GLU A 94 13.99 -11.53 -14.28
N VAL A 95 14.56 -10.37 -13.98
CA VAL A 95 13.84 -9.10 -13.98
C VAL A 95 14.03 -8.39 -15.32
N ILE A 96 12.91 -8.08 -15.98
CA ILE A 96 12.85 -7.29 -17.21
C ILE A 96 12.42 -5.87 -16.84
N VAL A 97 13.38 -4.95 -16.78
CA VAL A 97 13.13 -3.57 -16.40
C VAL A 97 12.66 -2.77 -17.61
N SER A 98 11.50 -2.08 -17.45
CA SER A 98 11.00 -1.18 -18.48
C SER A 98 11.69 0.17 -18.43
N ASN A 99 12.14 0.63 -19.62
CA ASN A 99 12.69 1.98 -19.82
C ASN A 99 11.73 2.78 -20.70
N GLY A 100 11.07 3.79 -20.15
CA GLY A 100 10.13 4.67 -20.85
C GLY A 100 8.67 4.32 -20.58
N ASP A 101 7.81 4.34 -21.62
CA ASP A 101 6.39 4.02 -21.47
C ASP A 101 6.18 2.56 -21.10
N TYR A 102 5.75 2.33 -19.86
CA TYR A 102 5.67 1.00 -19.25
C TYR A 102 4.75 0.05 -20.02
N TYR A 103 3.52 0.45 -20.21
CA TYR A 103 2.51 -0.41 -20.85
C TYR A 103 2.71 -0.51 -22.36
N GLU A 104 3.18 0.54 -23.03
CA GLU A 104 3.51 0.48 -24.46
C GLU A 104 4.65 -0.53 -24.71
N ASN A 105 5.66 -0.54 -23.86
CA ASN A 105 6.77 -1.49 -23.95
C ASN A 105 6.32 -2.92 -23.62
N LEU A 106 5.47 -3.12 -22.61
CA LEU A 106 4.86 -4.42 -22.33
C LEU A 106 4.09 -4.95 -23.54
N TYR A 107 3.27 -4.12 -24.17
CA TYR A 107 2.49 -4.55 -25.34
C TYR A 107 3.38 -4.93 -26.54
N LYS A 108 4.52 -4.25 -26.71
CA LYS A 108 5.52 -4.62 -27.73
C LYS A 108 6.14 -5.99 -27.44
N LEU A 109 6.50 -6.28 -26.20
CA LEU A 109 7.03 -7.60 -25.79
C LEU A 109 6.00 -8.70 -26.05
N VAL A 110 4.75 -8.50 -25.62
CA VAL A 110 3.66 -9.46 -25.87
C VAL A 110 3.45 -9.69 -27.36
N ALA A 111 3.42 -8.64 -28.17
CA ALA A 111 3.28 -8.74 -29.62
C ALA A 111 4.46 -9.45 -30.29
N ALA A 112 5.65 -9.36 -29.73
CA ALA A 112 6.85 -10.09 -30.20
C ALA A 112 6.86 -11.57 -29.75
N GLY A 113 5.93 -12.00 -28.88
CA GLY A 113 5.89 -13.34 -28.29
C GLY A 113 6.90 -13.52 -27.13
N GLU A 114 7.46 -12.42 -26.62
CA GLU A 114 8.36 -12.37 -25.47
C GLU A 114 7.55 -12.06 -24.20
N ILE A 115 6.65 -12.99 -23.84
CA ILE A 115 5.70 -12.81 -22.75
C ILE A 115 6.42 -13.09 -21.42
N PRO A 116 6.51 -12.13 -20.48
CA PRO A 116 6.98 -12.40 -19.13
C PRO A 116 5.97 -13.29 -18.38
N ASP A 117 6.41 -13.96 -17.32
CA ASP A 117 5.51 -14.78 -16.51
C ASP A 117 4.65 -13.88 -15.61
N ILE A 118 5.28 -12.89 -14.98
CA ILE A 118 4.63 -11.94 -14.10
C ILE A 118 4.85 -10.51 -14.60
N VAL A 119 3.82 -9.68 -14.45
CA VAL A 119 3.91 -8.22 -14.62
C VAL A 119 3.55 -7.57 -13.30
N VAL A 120 4.42 -6.69 -12.81
CA VAL A 120 4.10 -5.79 -11.70
C VAL A 120 3.24 -4.65 -12.25
N GLY A 121 2.12 -4.34 -11.63
CA GLY A 121 1.21 -3.30 -12.08
C GLY A 121 0.64 -2.52 -10.90
N GLU A 122 0.16 -1.32 -11.17
CA GLU A 122 -0.62 -0.54 -10.22
C GLU A 122 -2.12 -0.79 -10.39
N ALA A 123 -2.94 -0.21 -9.48
CA ALA A 123 -4.40 -0.23 -9.58
C ALA A 123 -4.91 0.26 -10.95
N THR A 124 -4.18 1.16 -11.62
CA THR A 124 -4.47 1.64 -12.98
C THR A 124 -4.53 0.54 -14.03
N SER A 125 -3.91 -0.61 -13.78
CA SER A 125 -3.93 -1.78 -14.68
C SER A 125 -5.18 -2.64 -14.53
N PHE A 126 -5.96 -2.49 -13.46
CA PHE A 126 -7.24 -3.15 -13.23
C PHE A 126 -8.41 -2.27 -13.72
N PRO A 127 -9.39 -2.75 -14.47
CA PRO A 127 -9.49 -4.10 -15.03
C PRO A 127 -8.89 -4.22 -16.45
N SER A 128 -8.16 -3.22 -16.92
CA SER A 128 -7.75 -3.10 -18.33
C SER A 128 -6.93 -4.29 -18.83
N MET A 129 -6.05 -4.87 -17.99
CA MET A 129 -5.26 -6.06 -18.35
C MET A 129 -6.16 -7.27 -18.62
N ILE A 130 -7.24 -7.43 -17.83
CA ILE A 130 -8.23 -8.50 -18.00
C ILE A 130 -9.05 -8.27 -19.27
N MET A 131 -9.50 -7.03 -19.50
CA MET A 131 -10.31 -6.68 -20.66
C MET A 131 -9.57 -6.80 -21.99
N ARG A 132 -8.25 -6.69 -21.95
CA ARG A 132 -7.35 -6.92 -23.10
C ARG A 132 -6.96 -8.39 -23.29
N ASP A 133 -7.45 -9.30 -22.45
CA ASP A 133 -7.11 -10.73 -22.49
C ASP A 133 -5.58 -10.99 -22.36
N LEU A 134 -4.88 -10.13 -21.61
CA LEU A 134 -3.42 -10.21 -21.43
C LEU A 134 -3.02 -11.08 -20.24
N VAL A 135 -3.93 -11.32 -19.31
CA VAL A 135 -3.67 -12.03 -18.05
C VAL A 135 -4.58 -13.23 -17.89
N GLN A 136 -4.16 -14.17 -17.06
CA GLN A 136 -4.93 -15.35 -16.69
C GLN A 136 -5.11 -15.43 -15.17
N PRO A 137 -6.16 -16.12 -14.69
CA PRO A 137 -6.39 -16.27 -13.25
C PRO A 137 -5.27 -17.05 -12.56
N TRP A 138 -4.98 -16.69 -11.31
CA TRP A 138 -4.09 -17.43 -10.43
C TRP A 138 -4.73 -18.70 -9.85
N ASP A 139 -6.08 -18.80 -9.84
CA ASP A 139 -6.86 -19.85 -9.18
C ASP A 139 -6.43 -21.28 -9.57
N GLU A 140 -5.86 -21.49 -10.75
CA GLU A 140 -5.41 -22.82 -11.20
C GLU A 140 -4.05 -23.21 -10.62
N TYR A 141 -3.27 -22.25 -10.14
CA TYR A 141 -1.86 -22.42 -9.80
C TYR A 141 -1.57 -22.21 -8.31
N LEU A 142 -2.34 -21.34 -7.64
CA LEU A 142 -2.16 -21.03 -6.22
C LEU A 142 -3.12 -21.82 -5.33
N ASP A 143 -2.62 -22.27 -4.18
CA ASP A 143 -3.45 -22.69 -3.05
C ASP A 143 -3.83 -21.44 -2.25
N TYR A 144 -5.02 -20.91 -2.55
CA TYR A 144 -5.54 -19.72 -1.89
C TYR A 144 -6.08 -19.99 -0.47
N ASP A 145 -6.20 -21.28 -0.10
CA ASP A 145 -6.55 -21.68 1.27
C ASP A 145 -5.32 -21.69 2.20
N ASP A 146 -4.11 -21.43 1.66
CA ASP A 146 -2.90 -21.33 2.46
C ASP A 146 -3.02 -20.21 3.50
N PRO A 147 -2.74 -20.50 4.79
CA PRO A 147 -2.83 -19.50 5.86
C PRO A 147 -1.89 -18.30 5.71
N VAL A 148 -0.85 -18.41 4.90
CA VAL A 148 0.09 -17.30 4.65
C VAL A 148 -0.61 -16.04 4.12
N TRP A 149 -1.70 -16.19 3.39
CA TRP A 149 -2.48 -15.07 2.87
C TRP A 149 -3.15 -14.23 3.97
N ASP A 150 -3.59 -14.90 5.06
CA ASP A 150 -4.16 -14.22 6.23
C ASP A 150 -3.05 -13.62 7.11
N GLU A 151 -2.00 -14.42 7.36
CA GLU A 151 -0.90 -14.01 8.26
C GLU A 151 -0.11 -12.81 7.73
N THR A 152 -0.07 -12.62 6.42
CA THR A 152 0.56 -11.46 5.78
C THR A 152 -0.41 -10.31 5.51
N GLY A 153 -1.69 -10.46 5.84
CA GLY A 153 -2.74 -9.48 5.55
C GLY A 153 -3.05 -9.32 4.05
N ALA A 154 -2.53 -10.19 3.19
CA ALA A 154 -2.71 -10.08 1.75
C ALA A 154 -4.11 -10.47 1.27
N ARG A 155 -4.82 -11.33 2.04
CA ARG A 155 -6.12 -11.89 1.63
C ARG A 155 -7.15 -10.82 1.32
N ASP A 156 -7.32 -9.83 2.18
CA ASP A 156 -8.34 -8.80 2.02
C ASP A 156 -8.10 -7.98 0.75
N SER A 157 -6.86 -7.58 0.49
CA SER A 157 -6.48 -6.83 -0.71
C SER A 157 -6.66 -7.64 -2.00
N ILE A 158 -6.40 -8.95 -1.94
CA ILE A 158 -6.60 -9.87 -3.07
C ILE A 158 -8.11 -10.03 -3.36
N GLU A 159 -8.93 -10.25 -2.31
CA GLU A 159 -10.38 -10.38 -2.42
C GLU A 159 -11.03 -9.11 -2.96
N GLU A 160 -10.57 -7.95 -2.54
CA GLU A 160 -11.11 -6.67 -3.00
C GLU A 160 -11.00 -6.48 -4.53
N MET A 161 -9.99 -7.10 -5.17
CA MET A 161 -9.77 -7.03 -6.62
C MET A 161 -10.23 -8.29 -7.39
N ARG A 162 -11.08 -9.13 -6.78
CA ARG A 162 -11.62 -10.32 -7.44
C ARG A 162 -12.52 -9.92 -8.62
N TRP A 163 -12.28 -10.52 -9.78
CA TRP A 163 -13.05 -10.23 -11.01
C TRP A 163 -13.85 -11.44 -11.48
N ASN A 164 -15.16 -11.30 -11.58
CA ASN A 164 -16.08 -12.39 -11.97
C ASN A 164 -15.83 -13.70 -11.19
N GLY A 165 -15.49 -13.59 -9.92
CA GLY A 165 -15.25 -14.73 -9.01
C GLY A 165 -13.85 -15.32 -9.10
N SER A 166 -12.97 -14.85 -9.99
CA SER A 166 -11.59 -15.32 -10.13
C SER A 166 -10.57 -14.33 -9.61
N ILE A 167 -9.43 -14.84 -9.16
CA ILE A 167 -8.27 -14.08 -8.69
C ILE A 167 -7.35 -13.84 -9.89
N TYR A 168 -7.35 -12.62 -10.43
CA TYR A 168 -6.42 -12.23 -11.50
C TYR A 168 -5.18 -11.52 -10.98
N ASN A 169 -5.28 -10.97 -9.79
CA ASN A 169 -4.24 -10.16 -9.18
C ASN A 169 -3.83 -10.76 -7.84
N MET A 170 -2.51 -10.85 -7.65
CA MET A 170 -1.90 -11.09 -6.35
C MET A 170 -1.22 -9.78 -5.93
N THR A 171 -1.67 -9.22 -4.83
CA THR A 171 -1.07 -7.98 -4.33
C THR A 171 0.36 -8.25 -3.86
N ALA A 172 1.33 -7.61 -4.51
CA ALA A 172 2.73 -7.69 -4.07
C ALA A 172 2.86 -7.02 -2.71
N ARG A 173 2.30 -5.83 -2.61
CA ARG A 173 2.18 -5.08 -1.35
C ARG A 173 1.01 -4.10 -1.44
N SER A 174 0.31 -3.94 -0.32
CA SER A 174 -0.55 -2.78 -0.11
C SER A 174 0.24 -1.75 0.67
N HIS A 175 0.22 -0.52 0.21
CA HIS A 175 0.86 0.57 0.95
C HIS A 175 -0.04 1.80 0.92
N ASN A 176 0.05 2.59 1.96
CA ASN A 176 -0.63 3.87 1.99
C ASN A 176 -0.07 4.78 0.88
N LEU A 177 -0.95 5.53 0.22
CA LEU A 177 -0.56 6.52 -0.78
C LEU A 177 0.42 7.53 -0.20
N GLY A 178 0.25 7.87 1.09
CA GLY A 178 1.11 8.80 1.80
C GLY A 178 0.70 9.02 3.25
N VAL A 179 1.44 9.90 3.87
CA VAL A 179 1.23 10.37 5.23
C VAL A 179 1.16 11.90 5.24
N MET A 180 0.58 12.48 6.28
CA MET A 180 0.58 13.94 6.48
C MET A 180 1.78 14.33 7.33
N PHE A 181 2.82 14.89 6.70
CA PHE A 181 3.90 15.55 7.45
C PHE A 181 3.50 16.97 7.83
N TYR A 182 3.99 17.43 8.98
CA TYR A 182 3.80 18.80 9.40
C TYR A 182 5.07 19.41 10.00
N ASN A 183 5.23 20.71 9.83
CA ASN A 183 6.31 21.50 10.39
C ASN A 183 5.95 21.90 11.84
N LYS A 184 6.53 21.22 12.83
CA LYS A 184 6.27 21.45 14.26
C LYS A 184 6.49 22.92 14.65
N ARG A 185 7.53 23.56 14.11
CA ARG A 185 7.86 24.97 14.44
C ARG A 185 6.79 25.94 13.97
N ILE A 186 6.20 25.69 12.79
CA ILE A 186 5.10 26.55 12.30
C ILE A 186 3.88 26.34 13.21
N VAL A 187 3.50 25.10 13.50
CA VAL A 187 2.37 24.80 14.39
C VAL A 187 2.57 25.42 15.77
N GLU A 188 3.72 25.20 16.40
CA GLU A 188 4.05 25.80 17.70
C GLU A 188 4.02 27.31 17.70
N SER A 189 4.44 27.96 16.62
CA SER A 189 4.46 29.43 16.51
C SER A 189 3.08 30.06 16.56
N THR A 190 2.03 29.33 16.23
CA THR A 190 0.62 29.76 16.32
C THR A 190 0.00 29.51 17.67
N GLY A 191 0.66 28.75 18.53
CA GLY A 191 0.14 28.34 19.84
C GLY A 191 -0.85 27.18 19.79
N LEU A 192 -0.98 26.52 18.63
CA LEU A 192 -1.74 25.31 18.48
C LEU A 192 -1.04 24.13 19.19
N GLU A 193 -1.83 23.16 19.62
CA GLU A 193 -1.34 21.90 20.16
C GLU A 193 -0.67 21.05 19.07
N ASP A 194 0.16 20.08 19.44
CA ASP A 194 0.76 19.16 18.48
C ASP A 194 -0.34 18.28 17.83
N PRO A 195 -0.43 18.19 16.49
CA PRO A 195 -1.38 17.32 15.80
C PRO A 195 -1.33 15.85 16.25
N ALA A 196 -0.15 15.33 16.62
CA ALA A 196 -0.01 13.98 17.13
C ALA A 196 -0.75 13.77 18.46
N GLU A 197 -0.79 14.77 19.34
CA GLU A 197 -1.55 14.72 20.57
C GLU A 197 -3.06 14.68 20.32
N LEU A 198 -3.56 15.40 19.30
CA LEU A 198 -4.96 15.32 18.88
C LEU A 198 -5.28 13.95 18.29
N GLN A 199 -4.38 13.41 17.47
CA GLN A 199 -4.52 12.05 16.92
C GLN A 199 -4.61 11.01 18.03
N ALA A 200 -3.74 11.07 19.01
CA ALA A 200 -3.72 10.12 20.14
C ALA A 200 -5.03 10.13 20.95
N ARG A 201 -5.77 11.24 20.95
CA ARG A 201 -7.06 11.37 21.62
C ARG A 201 -8.27 11.16 20.70
N GLY A 202 -8.07 10.91 19.41
CA GLY A 202 -9.15 10.79 18.42
C GLY A 202 -9.82 12.12 18.08
N GLU A 203 -9.12 13.24 18.29
CA GLU A 203 -9.59 14.59 18.01
C GLU A 203 -9.03 15.19 16.71
N TRP A 204 -8.17 14.43 16.00
CA TRP A 204 -7.66 14.79 14.69
C TRP A 204 -8.70 14.51 13.61
N THR A 205 -9.58 15.51 13.38
CA THR A 205 -10.71 15.46 12.44
C THR A 205 -10.56 16.51 11.35
N TRP A 206 -11.39 16.46 10.30
CA TRP A 206 -11.44 17.52 9.28
C TRP A 206 -11.68 18.91 9.86
N ASP A 207 -12.51 19.01 10.91
CA ASP A 207 -12.81 20.30 11.55
C ASP A 207 -11.57 20.86 12.24
N THR A 208 -10.84 20.03 12.99
CA THR A 208 -9.59 20.45 13.62
C THR A 208 -8.51 20.71 12.57
N PHE A 209 -8.39 19.88 11.54
CA PHE A 209 -7.44 20.12 10.44
C PHE A 209 -7.71 21.45 9.73
N ARG A 210 -8.98 21.75 9.43
CA ARG A 210 -9.33 23.04 8.83
C ARG A 210 -8.90 24.21 9.73
N GLN A 211 -9.15 24.12 11.04
CA GLN A 211 -8.66 25.12 11.97
C GLN A 211 -7.14 25.29 11.89
N TYR A 212 -6.39 24.18 11.81
CA TYR A 212 -4.94 24.25 11.67
C TYR A 212 -4.51 24.92 10.36
N LEU A 213 -5.18 24.61 9.25
CA LEU A 213 -4.91 25.27 7.98
C LEU A 213 -5.14 26.79 8.06
N GLU A 214 -6.22 27.23 8.71
CA GLU A 214 -6.55 28.66 8.90
C GLU A 214 -5.52 29.36 9.77
N GLU A 215 -5.19 28.80 10.94
CA GLU A 215 -4.29 29.41 11.92
C GLU A 215 -2.82 29.41 11.49
N THR A 216 -2.42 28.48 10.59
CA THR A 216 -1.06 28.42 10.04
C THR A 216 -0.90 29.14 8.71
N THR A 217 -1.97 29.69 8.15
CA THR A 217 -1.91 30.54 6.94
C THR A 217 -1.63 31.98 7.36
N LEU A 218 -0.38 32.42 7.15
CA LEU A 218 0.14 33.64 7.75
C LEU A 218 0.71 34.63 6.73
N ASP A 219 0.39 35.92 6.89
CA ASP A 219 1.14 37.05 6.38
C ASP A 219 2.09 37.51 7.51
N THR A 220 3.36 37.09 7.44
CA THR A 220 4.33 37.30 8.53
C THR A 220 4.96 38.69 8.52
N ASN A 221 4.84 39.42 7.40
CA ASN A 221 5.44 40.72 7.21
C ASN A 221 4.41 41.88 7.15
N GLY A 222 3.10 41.58 7.03
CA GLY A 222 2.01 42.52 7.06
C GLY A 222 1.81 43.29 5.72
N ASP A 223 2.28 42.70 4.59
CA ASP A 223 2.16 43.33 3.27
C ASP A 223 0.86 42.95 2.52
N GLY A 224 0.05 42.08 3.11
CA GLY A 224 -1.21 41.59 2.55
C GLY A 224 -1.05 40.40 1.61
N VAL A 225 0.16 39.80 1.55
CA VAL A 225 0.45 38.59 0.80
C VAL A 225 0.74 37.44 1.78
N THR A 226 0.16 36.28 1.54
CA THR A 226 0.42 35.10 2.38
C THR A 226 1.85 34.61 2.18
N ASP A 227 2.64 34.54 3.25
CA ASP A 227 4.01 34.01 3.26
C ASP A 227 4.04 32.51 3.59
N ILE A 228 3.15 32.06 4.49
CA ILE A 228 3.04 30.65 4.94
C ILE A 228 1.60 30.22 4.68
N TYR A 229 1.43 29.05 4.09
CA TYR A 229 0.14 28.43 3.81
C TYR A 229 -0.12 27.26 4.76
N GLY A 230 -1.37 26.90 4.95
CA GLY A 230 -1.77 25.74 5.75
C GLY A 230 -1.18 24.45 5.18
N ILE A 231 -1.35 24.21 3.89
CA ILE A 231 -0.84 23.00 3.22
C ILE A 231 -0.27 23.33 1.84
N VAL A 232 0.77 22.61 1.40
CA VAL A 232 1.19 22.58 0.00
C VAL A 232 0.60 21.37 -0.71
N ASN A 233 0.01 21.60 -1.90
CA ASN A 233 -0.63 20.56 -2.70
C ASN A 233 0.40 19.67 -3.39
N THR A 234 0.28 18.34 -3.20
CA THR A 234 1.11 17.31 -3.84
C THR A 234 0.44 16.62 -5.03
N GLY A 235 -0.84 16.91 -5.30
CA GLY A 235 -1.65 16.11 -6.21
C GLY A 235 -2.23 14.85 -5.57
N ASP A 236 -1.56 14.23 -4.61
CA ASP A 236 -2.10 13.05 -3.87
C ASP A 236 -3.03 13.46 -2.73
N PHE A 237 -2.86 14.66 -2.17
CA PHE A 237 -3.71 15.15 -1.09
C PHE A 237 -5.21 15.20 -1.45
N PRO A 238 -5.65 15.74 -2.61
CA PRO A 238 -7.05 15.70 -3.01
C PRO A 238 -7.61 14.27 -3.02
N ILE A 239 -6.86 13.33 -3.59
CA ILE A 239 -7.27 11.92 -3.65
C ILE A 239 -7.41 11.33 -2.25
N ALA A 240 -6.41 11.56 -1.38
CA ALA A 240 -6.43 11.08 -0.01
C ALA A 240 -7.60 11.65 0.80
N LEU A 241 -7.96 12.90 0.54
CA LEU A 241 -9.12 13.51 1.21
C LEU A 241 -10.44 12.83 0.83
N PHE A 242 -10.65 12.48 -0.46
CA PHE A 242 -11.80 11.68 -0.85
C PHE A 242 -11.76 10.31 -0.14
N CYS A 243 -10.64 9.60 -0.19
CA CYS A 243 -10.50 8.29 0.46
C CYS A 243 -10.78 8.35 1.97
N SER A 244 -10.44 9.45 2.66
CA SER A 244 -10.66 9.60 4.10
C SER A 244 -12.14 9.58 4.51
N THR A 245 -13.06 9.76 3.55
CA THR A 245 -14.52 9.58 3.79
C THR A 245 -14.95 8.11 3.80
N GLY A 246 -14.07 7.20 3.39
CA GLY A 246 -14.38 5.79 3.08
C GLY A 246 -15.05 5.58 1.72
N GLU A 247 -15.18 6.64 0.90
CA GLU A 247 -15.76 6.57 -0.44
C GLU A 247 -14.95 7.41 -1.44
N THR A 248 -14.98 6.98 -2.71
CA THR A 248 -14.43 7.73 -3.84
C THR A 248 -15.52 7.98 -4.89
N HIS A 249 -15.26 8.85 -5.85
CA HIS A 249 -16.27 9.17 -6.89
C HIS A 249 -16.46 8.03 -7.92
N ILE A 250 -15.56 7.06 -7.94
CA ILE A 250 -15.70 5.77 -8.61
C ILE A 250 -15.45 4.69 -7.59
N GLU A 251 -16.38 3.78 -7.39
CA GLU A 251 -16.27 2.64 -6.49
C GLU A 251 -16.19 1.34 -7.26
N TYR A 252 -15.54 0.33 -6.64
CA TYR A 252 -15.60 -1.04 -7.10
C TYR A 252 -16.14 -1.91 -5.96
N THR A 253 -17.28 -2.54 -6.20
CA THR A 253 -17.98 -3.33 -5.20
C THR A 253 -18.72 -4.46 -5.87
N ASP A 254 -18.74 -5.65 -5.27
CA ASP A 254 -19.41 -6.85 -5.81
C ASP A 254 -19.03 -7.15 -7.28
N GLY A 255 -17.78 -6.90 -7.66
CA GLY A 255 -17.28 -7.15 -9.01
C GLY A 255 -17.70 -6.11 -10.06
N GLN A 256 -18.18 -4.94 -9.65
CA GLN A 256 -18.64 -3.90 -10.55
C GLN A 256 -18.11 -2.52 -10.18
N PHE A 257 -17.73 -1.74 -11.19
CA PHE A 257 -17.46 -0.31 -11.01
C PHE A 257 -18.77 0.48 -10.98
N ILE A 258 -18.85 1.42 -10.04
CA ILE A 258 -20.03 2.24 -9.77
C ILE A 258 -19.65 3.71 -9.88
N ASN A 259 -20.47 4.47 -10.62
CA ASN A 259 -20.42 5.93 -10.62
C ASN A 259 -21.02 6.46 -9.31
N ASN A 260 -20.16 6.98 -8.46
CA ASN A 260 -20.51 7.45 -7.12
C ASN A 260 -20.43 8.98 -6.97
N LEU A 261 -20.47 9.72 -8.10
CA LEU A 261 -20.36 11.19 -8.11
C LEU A 261 -21.38 11.90 -7.23
N LYS A 262 -22.55 11.27 -6.98
CA LYS A 262 -23.64 11.86 -6.22
C LYS A 262 -23.62 11.47 -4.73
N SER A 263 -22.63 10.73 -4.28
CA SER A 263 -22.50 10.43 -2.86
C SER A 263 -22.37 11.71 -2.03
N PRO A 264 -23.09 11.82 -0.91
CA PRO A 264 -22.90 12.93 0.01
C PRO A 264 -21.47 13.05 0.55
N LYS A 265 -20.80 11.93 0.83
CA LYS A 265 -19.43 11.91 1.32
C LYS A 265 -18.43 12.42 0.27
N VAL A 266 -18.62 12.02 -0.99
CA VAL A 266 -17.83 12.52 -2.13
C VAL A 266 -18.05 14.03 -2.30
N GLN A 267 -19.29 14.49 -2.15
CA GLN A 267 -19.61 15.91 -2.20
C GLN A 267 -18.97 16.70 -1.03
N ASP A 268 -18.96 16.14 0.18
CA ASP A 268 -18.32 16.78 1.34
C ASP A 268 -16.81 16.92 1.13
N ALA A 269 -16.13 15.89 0.60
CA ALA A 269 -14.69 15.96 0.28
C ALA A 269 -14.39 17.03 -0.77
N ALA A 270 -15.18 17.07 -1.83
CA ALA A 270 -15.03 18.05 -2.89
C ALA A 270 -15.28 19.49 -2.40
N ASN A 271 -16.32 19.69 -1.57
CA ASN A 271 -16.60 20.98 -0.96
C ASN A 271 -15.47 21.44 -0.04
N PHE A 272 -14.89 20.53 0.76
CA PHE A 272 -13.75 20.84 1.61
C PHE A 272 -12.54 21.32 0.75
N LEU A 273 -12.23 20.60 -0.32
CA LEU A 273 -11.15 20.98 -1.24
C LEU A 273 -11.40 22.35 -1.88
N TYR A 274 -12.65 22.60 -2.34
CA TYR A 274 -13.03 23.87 -2.93
C TYR A 274 -12.86 25.03 -1.95
N ASP A 275 -13.28 24.81 -0.68
CA ASP A 275 -13.25 25.82 0.35
C ASP A 275 -11.82 26.22 0.77
N ILE A 276 -10.89 25.25 0.84
CA ILE A 276 -9.48 25.52 1.17
C ILE A 276 -8.64 25.93 -0.04
N GLY A 277 -9.15 25.70 -1.25
CA GLY A 277 -8.46 25.96 -2.52
C GLY A 277 -8.50 27.42 -2.95
N ASN A 278 -8.15 27.65 -4.23
CA ASN A 278 -7.99 29.00 -4.81
C ASN A 278 -9.25 29.85 -4.86
N ASN A 279 -10.42 29.22 -4.94
CA ASN A 279 -11.71 29.89 -5.00
C ASN A 279 -12.36 30.09 -3.62
N GLY A 280 -11.85 29.39 -2.60
CA GLY A 280 -12.24 29.53 -1.20
C GLY A 280 -11.28 30.43 -0.40
N ASP A 281 -10.86 29.92 0.76
CA ASP A 281 -10.07 30.68 1.74
C ASP A 281 -8.58 30.78 1.39
N LYS A 282 -8.13 30.11 0.32
CA LYS A 282 -6.72 30.12 -0.18
C LYS A 282 -5.72 29.64 0.86
N LEU A 283 -6.06 28.55 1.54
CA LEU A 283 -5.22 27.94 2.58
C LEU A 283 -4.17 26.99 1.99
N MET A 284 -4.26 26.71 0.68
CA MET A 284 -3.42 25.76 -0.04
C MET A 284 -2.45 26.46 -0.99
N LEU A 285 -1.16 26.12 -0.88
CA LEU A 285 -0.12 26.55 -1.81
C LEU A 285 -0.07 25.63 -3.03
N LEU A 286 -0.14 26.17 -4.22
CA LEU A 286 0.15 25.48 -5.48
C LEU A 286 1.60 25.78 -5.87
N GLY A 287 2.53 24.88 -5.56
CA GLY A 287 3.96 25.11 -5.74
C GLY A 287 4.73 23.79 -5.88
N ASP A 288 6.03 23.84 -5.60
CA ASP A 288 6.85 22.64 -5.47
C ASP A 288 6.70 22.09 -4.04
N PRO A 289 6.04 20.93 -3.85
CA PRO A 289 5.71 20.47 -2.52
C PRO A 289 6.93 20.18 -1.66
N VAL A 290 8.03 19.70 -2.23
CA VAL A 290 9.26 19.41 -1.48
C VAL A 290 9.99 20.73 -1.15
N ALA A 291 10.28 21.54 -2.16
CA ALA A 291 11.05 22.76 -1.97
C ALA A 291 10.31 23.79 -1.10
N ASP A 292 8.99 23.94 -1.29
CA ASP A 292 8.20 24.91 -0.52
C ASP A 292 7.95 24.48 0.92
N PHE A 293 7.77 23.17 1.18
CA PHE A 293 7.67 22.67 2.55
C PHE A 293 8.99 22.82 3.31
N LEU A 294 10.13 22.44 2.69
CA LEU A 294 11.46 22.63 3.27
C LEU A 294 11.79 24.11 3.53
N ALA A 295 11.31 25.01 2.66
CA ALA A 295 11.48 26.44 2.85
C ALA A 295 10.57 27.02 3.95
N GLY A 296 9.72 26.22 4.60
CA GLY A 296 8.77 26.68 5.61
C GLY A 296 7.63 27.53 5.08
N LYS A 297 7.27 27.37 3.80
CA LYS A 297 6.14 28.10 3.18
C LYS A 297 4.79 27.41 3.34
N ALA A 298 4.77 26.21 3.93
CA ALA A 298 3.56 25.49 4.28
C ALA A 298 3.72 24.74 5.61
N ALA A 299 2.65 24.68 6.40
CA ALA A 299 2.64 23.95 7.66
C ALA A 299 2.50 22.45 7.46
N PHE A 300 1.74 22.04 6.45
CA PHE A 300 1.45 20.61 6.15
C PHE A 300 1.82 20.25 4.72
N VAL A 301 2.16 18.97 4.52
CA VAL A 301 2.31 18.33 3.20
C VAL A 301 1.85 16.88 3.30
N TYR A 302 1.02 16.42 2.38
CA TYR A 302 0.65 15.01 2.26
C TYR A 302 1.47 14.39 1.13
N THR A 303 2.27 13.36 1.43
CA THR A 303 3.13 12.72 0.44
C THR A 303 3.55 11.33 0.92
N ASN A 304 4.27 10.58 0.06
CA ASN A 304 4.74 9.26 0.42
C ASN A 304 5.62 9.29 1.69
N ASP A 305 5.52 8.26 2.50
CA ASP A 305 6.22 8.13 3.78
C ASP A 305 7.76 8.16 3.63
N TYR A 306 8.30 7.51 2.59
CA TYR A 306 9.75 7.50 2.31
C TYR A 306 10.34 8.91 2.07
N ARG A 307 9.52 9.90 1.70
CA ARG A 307 9.95 11.30 1.58
C ARG A 307 10.50 11.85 2.90
N GLY A 308 10.02 11.33 4.01
CA GLY A 308 10.52 11.69 5.33
C GLY A 308 12.02 11.51 5.46
N TYR A 309 12.60 10.43 4.95
CA TYR A 309 14.04 10.19 5.03
C TYR A 309 14.83 10.61 3.78
N ILE A 310 14.19 10.68 2.61
CA ILE A 310 14.89 11.14 1.39
C ILE A 310 14.97 12.66 1.33
N ASP A 311 13.83 13.34 1.52
CA ASP A 311 13.75 14.78 1.28
C ASP A 311 13.75 15.60 2.57
N TYR A 312 13.26 15.06 3.71
CA TYR A 312 13.03 15.81 4.95
C TYR A 312 13.94 15.39 6.11
N ALA A 313 15.01 14.62 5.84
CA ALA A 313 15.93 14.12 6.85
C ALA A 313 16.45 15.21 7.81
N ASP A 314 16.88 16.37 7.29
CA ASP A 314 17.39 17.48 8.10
C ASP A 314 16.35 18.04 9.09
N LEU A 315 15.05 17.87 8.81
CA LEU A 315 13.99 18.29 9.71
C LEU A 315 13.83 17.32 10.89
N TRP A 316 14.07 16.02 10.69
CA TRP A 316 14.10 15.04 11.80
C TRP A 316 15.23 15.33 12.77
N GLU A 317 16.44 15.60 12.25
CA GLU A 317 17.62 15.90 13.09
C GLU A 317 17.40 17.10 14.02
N THR A 318 16.50 18.00 13.65
CA THR A 318 16.21 19.23 14.41
C THR A 318 14.89 19.19 15.17
N ASP A 319 14.23 18.03 15.26
CA ASP A 319 12.88 17.83 15.81
C ASP A 319 11.87 18.84 15.25
N GLY A 320 11.99 19.13 13.96
CA GLY A 320 11.14 20.09 13.26
C GLY A 320 10.02 19.46 12.45
N LEU A 321 9.99 18.12 12.33
CA LEU A 321 9.01 17.37 11.54
C LEU A 321 8.15 16.51 12.45
N GLY A 322 6.84 16.45 12.16
CA GLY A 322 5.92 15.50 12.73
C GLY A 322 5.14 14.77 11.64
N VAL A 323 4.47 13.69 12.00
CA VAL A 323 3.67 12.88 11.10
C VAL A 323 2.33 12.51 11.75
N VAL A 324 1.25 12.59 10.98
CA VAL A 324 -0.09 12.15 11.35
C VAL A 324 -0.79 11.52 10.16
N PRO A 325 -1.82 10.69 10.38
CA PRO A 325 -2.68 10.19 9.30
C PRO A 325 -3.53 11.31 8.68
N MET A 326 -4.23 10.99 7.58
CA MET A 326 -5.34 11.83 7.12
C MET A 326 -6.36 11.99 8.26
N PRO A 327 -6.88 13.21 8.45
CA PRO A 327 -7.82 13.47 9.54
C PRO A 327 -9.14 12.69 9.34
N THR A 328 -9.76 12.30 10.45
CA THR A 328 -11.04 11.56 10.44
C THR A 328 -12.17 12.41 9.84
N TYR A 329 -12.93 11.82 8.92
CA TYR A 329 -14.13 12.45 8.37
C TYR A 329 -15.24 12.57 9.43
N PRO A 330 -15.75 13.78 9.72
CA PRO A 330 -16.61 14.02 10.88
C PRO A 330 -18.04 13.46 10.72
N ASN A 331 -18.53 13.32 9.49
CA ASN A 331 -19.89 12.83 9.20
C ASN A 331 -19.92 11.31 8.92
N GLY A 332 -18.83 10.59 9.21
CA GLY A 332 -18.71 9.15 9.05
C GLY A 332 -19.11 8.37 10.30
N ASP A 333 -18.70 7.11 10.34
CA ASP A 333 -18.89 6.21 11.49
C ASP A 333 -17.75 6.28 12.52
N GLY A 334 -16.82 7.21 12.34
CA GLY A 334 -15.62 7.37 13.16
C GLY A 334 -14.40 6.59 12.65
N THR A 335 -14.54 5.83 11.58
CA THR A 335 -13.42 5.14 10.95
C THR A 335 -12.50 6.14 10.25
N GLN A 336 -11.20 6.03 10.52
CA GLN A 336 -10.16 6.86 9.92
C GLN A 336 -9.54 6.11 8.74
N TYR A 337 -10.03 6.38 7.54
CA TYR A 337 -9.53 5.74 6.32
C TYR A 337 -8.28 6.44 5.78
N GLN A 338 -7.36 5.64 5.26
CA GLN A 338 -6.21 6.08 4.49
C GLN A 338 -6.37 5.73 3.02
N ALA A 339 -5.82 6.54 2.13
CA ALA A 339 -5.76 6.19 0.72
C ALA A 339 -4.72 5.10 0.48
N ALA A 340 -5.04 4.07 -0.30
CA ALA A 340 -4.11 3.00 -0.62
C ALA A 340 -3.91 2.81 -2.12
N LEU A 341 -2.66 2.49 -2.46
CA LEU A 341 -2.27 1.90 -3.73
C LEU A 341 -1.90 0.44 -3.50
N ASN A 342 -2.29 -0.40 -4.43
CA ASN A 342 -1.88 -1.79 -4.46
C ASN A 342 -0.91 -1.99 -5.63
N ASP A 343 0.29 -2.45 -5.32
CA ASP A 343 1.18 -3.03 -6.31
C ASP A 343 0.71 -4.45 -6.59
N ASN A 344 0.40 -4.71 -7.84
CA ASN A 344 -0.29 -5.91 -8.28
C ASN A 344 0.65 -6.83 -9.05
N LEU A 345 0.56 -8.13 -8.79
CA LEU A 345 1.23 -9.15 -9.57
C LEU A 345 0.22 -9.82 -10.51
N TRP A 346 0.42 -9.63 -11.80
CA TRP A 346 -0.41 -10.18 -12.84
C TRP A 346 0.25 -11.40 -13.46
N LEU A 347 -0.43 -12.55 -13.48
CA LEU A 347 0.01 -13.72 -14.21
C LEU A 347 -0.33 -13.54 -15.70
N MET A 348 0.69 -13.46 -16.54
CA MET A 348 0.46 -13.22 -17.95
C MET A 348 -0.14 -14.43 -18.67
N LYS A 349 -1.09 -14.17 -19.56
CA LYS A 349 -1.62 -15.21 -20.44
C LYS A 349 -0.56 -15.67 -21.44
N GLY A 350 -0.26 -16.96 -21.43
CA GLY A 350 0.84 -17.51 -22.21
C GLY A 350 2.20 -17.46 -21.52
N ALA A 351 2.24 -17.19 -20.22
CA ALA A 351 3.41 -17.38 -19.36
C ALA A 351 4.02 -18.77 -19.60
N LYS A 352 5.35 -18.82 -19.65
CA LYS A 352 6.08 -20.08 -19.90
C LYS A 352 6.19 -20.93 -18.65
N ASN A 353 6.08 -20.30 -17.49
CA ASN A 353 6.23 -20.96 -16.19
C ASN A 353 5.20 -20.47 -15.17
N PRO A 354 3.89 -20.66 -15.40
CA PRO A 354 2.87 -20.19 -14.46
C PRO A 354 2.93 -20.91 -13.10
N GLU A 355 3.35 -22.17 -13.06
CA GLU A 355 3.53 -22.93 -11.81
C GLU A 355 4.71 -22.39 -11.00
N GLY A 356 5.83 -22.07 -11.65
CA GLY A 356 6.98 -21.44 -10.99
C GLY A 356 6.65 -20.03 -10.50
N ALA A 357 5.90 -19.26 -11.31
CA ALA A 357 5.43 -17.93 -10.91
C ALA A 357 4.55 -17.97 -9.65
N ALA A 358 3.63 -18.93 -9.56
CA ALA A 358 2.78 -19.12 -8.39
C ALA A 358 3.58 -19.51 -7.14
N LEU A 359 4.56 -20.43 -7.30
CA LEU A 359 5.43 -20.80 -6.18
C LEU A 359 6.33 -19.64 -5.74
N MET A 360 6.82 -18.82 -6.67
CA MET A 360 7.61 -17.64 -6.34
C MET A 360 6.79 -16.65 -5.51
N VAL A 361 5.55 -16.34 -5.93
CA VAL A 361 4.66 -15.45 -5.17
C VAL A 361 4.35 -16.01 -3.77
N LEU A 362 4.17 -17.33 -3.67
CA LEU A 362 3.97 -17.99 -2.37
C LEU A 362 5.23 -17.89 -1.50
N CYS A 363 6.42 -18.11 -2.07
CA CYS A 363 7.69 -17.95 -1.37
C CYS A 363 7.87 -16.54 -0.82
N GLU A 364 7.58 -15.52 -1.63
CA GLU A 364 7.64 -14.12 -1.21
C GLU A 364 6.78 -13.85 0.02
N ARG A 365 5.57 -14.42 0.08
CA ARG A 365 4.71 -14.28 1.26
C ARG A 365 5.31 -14.97 2.50
N TYR A 366 5.85 -16.16 2.35
CA TYR A 366 6.52 -16.85 3.44
C TYR A 366 7.79 -16.09 3.88
N ASP A 367 8.55 -15.56 2.96
CA ASP A 367 9.77 -14.80 3.27
C ASP A 367 9.45 -13.50 4.02
N SER A 368 8.35 -12.83 3.69
CA SER A 368 7.92 -11.63 4.44
C SER A 368 7.62 -11.90 5.91
N LEU A 369 7.24 -13.12 6.28
CA LEU A 369 7.06 -13.54 7.68
C LEU A 369 8.37 -13.89 8.38
N LEU A 370 9.41 -14.26 7.63
CA LEU A 370 10.71 -14.66 8.19
C LEU A 370 11.67 -13.50 8.40
N ASN A 371 11.55 -12.46 7.56
CA ASN A 371 12.40 -11.27 7.64
C ASN A 371 12.04 -10.34 8.80
N MET A 372 11.38 -10.88 9.81
CA MET A 372 11.21 -10.21 11.08
C MET A 372 12.54 -10.24 11.84
N ASP A 373 12.99 -9.06 12.29
CA ASP A 373 14.14 -8.94 13.16
C ASP A 373 13.96 -9.85 14.38
N PRO A 374 14.78 -10.92 14.56
CA PRO A 374 14.61 -11.84 15.67
C PRO A 374 14.86 -11.18 17.04
N GLU A 375 15.55 -10.04 17.09
CA GLU A 375 15.79 -9.27 18.30
C GLU A 375 14.64 -8.32 18.64
N ALA A 376 13.84 -7.93 17.64
CA ALA A 376 12.69 -7.04 17.81
C ALA A 376 11.53 -7.71 18.58
N GLY A 377 11.40 -9.03 18.48
CA GLY A 377 10.34 -9.79 19.17
C GLY A 377 8.94 -9.69 18.57
N SER A 378 8.70 -8.83 17.57
CA SER A 378 7.46 -8.73 16.82
C SER A 378 7.67 -8.07 15.45
N ALA A 379 6.78 -8.36 14.48
CA ALA A 379 6.78 -7.73 13.16
C ALA A 379 6.65 -6.19 13.26
N ARG A 380 5.76 -5.73 14.15
CA ARG A 380 5.58 -4.29 14.39
C ARG A 380 6.89 -3.62 14.86
N GLN A 381 7.61 -4.22 15.78
CA GLN A 381 8.87 -3.65 16.27
C GLN A 381 9.96 -3.68 15.21
N THR A 382 9.98 -4.71 14.35
CA THR A 382 10.88 -4.75 13.18
C THR A 382 10.65 -3.57 12.25
N GLN A 383 9.40 -3.24 11.96
CA GLN A 383 9.07 -2.08 11.13
C GLN A 383 9.45 -0.76 11.81
N ILE A 384 9.17 -0.60 13.10
CA ILE A 384 9.59 0.60 13.86
C ILE A 384 11.11 0.76 13.79
N ASN A 385 11.88 -0.30 14.06
CA ASN A 385 13.34 -0.27 13.99
C ASN A 385 13.83 0.12 12.60
N SER A 386 13.20 -0.40 11.55
CA SER A 386 13.53 -0.04 10.16
C SER A 386 13.35 1.46 9.89
N TRP A 387 12.25 2.07 10.36
CA TRP A 387 12.05 3.52 10.22
C TRP A 387 13.07 4.34 11.02
N ILE A 388 13.42 3.88 12.22
CA ILE A 388 14.48 4.51 13.05
C ILE A 388 15.83 4.46 12.32
N ASP A 389 16.18 3.34 11.70
CA ASP A 389 17.42 3.18 10.93
C ASP A 389 17.46 4.11 9.71
N HIS A 390 16.30 4.52 9.18
CA HIS A 390 16.17 5.54 8.15
C HIS A 390 16.13 6.99 8.70
N GLY A 391 16.35 7.18 10.00
CA GLY A 391 16.51 8.50 10.61
C GLY A 391 15.25 9.09 11.26
N PHE A 392 14.14 8.34 11.31
CA PHE A 392 12.94 8.79 12.02
C PHE A 392 13.18 8.77 13.53
N THR A 393 12.52 9.66 14.26
CA THR A 393 12.42 9.52 15.72
C THR A 393 11.58 8.30 16.08
N GLU A 394 11.77 7.73 17.28
CA GLU A 394 10.97 6.58 17.73
C GLU A 394 9.47 6.88 17.66
N GLU A 395 9.05 8.05 18.13
CA GLU A 395 7.65 8.51 18.08
C GLU A 395 7.11 8.58 16.64
N ALA A 396 7.87 9.13 15.71
CA ALA A 396 7.45 9.22 14.30
C ALA A 396 7.45 7.85 13.62
N ALA A 397 8.39 6.98 13.94
CA ALA A 397 8.42 5.60 13.46
C ALA A 397 7.20 4.80 13.94
N GLU A 398 6.85 4.92 15.22
CA GLU A 398 5.62 4.34 15.77
C GLU A 398 4.37 4.88 15.07
N ALA A 399 4.30 6.21 14.87
CA ALA A 399 3.16 6.84 14.21
C ALA A 399 2.99 6.37 12.75
N VAL A 400 4.09 6.19 11.99
CA VAL A 400 4.03 5.65 10.62
C VAL A 400 3.53 4.21 10.62
N VAL A 401 4.00 3.37 11.54
CA VAL A 401 3.55 1.97 11.66
C VAL A 401 2.08 1.90 12.07
N ASP A 402 1.64 2.69 13.05
CA ASP A 402 0.23 2.76 13.44
C ASP A 402 -0.67 3.21 12.29
N LEU A 403 -0.17 4.12 11.46
CA LEU A 403 -0.88 4.61 10.29
C LEU A 403 -1.06 3.51 9.23
N GLN A 404 -0.07 2.62 9.08
CA GLN A 404 -0.16 1.48 8.16
C GLN A 404 -1.17 0.41 8.61
N GLU A 405 -1.53 0.40 9.89
CA GLU A 405 -2.57 -0.47 10.46
C GLU A 405 -4.00 0.10 10.30
N LEU A 406 -4.14 1.37 9.90
CA LEU A 406 -5.45 1.99 9.72
C LEU A 406 -6.20 1.41 8.50
N PRO A 407 -7.54 1.38 8.54
CA PRO A 407 -8.34 0.97 7.40
C PRO A 407 -8.00 1.76 6.14
N VAL A 408 -7.86 1.06 5.04
CA VAL A 408 -7.52 1.66 3.75
C VAL A 408 -8.72 1.76 2.84
N LYS A 409 -8.67 2.74 1.93
CA LYS A 409 -9.59 2.89 0.82
C LYS A 409 -8.80 2.87 -0.48
N VAL A 410 -9.04 1.86 -1.32
CA VAL A 410 -8.39 1.76 -2.64
C VAL A 410 -8.88 2.87 -3.57
N ILE A 411 -7.95 3.45 -4.30
CA ILE A 411 -8.20 4.58 -5.21
C ILE A 411 -8.75 4.06 -6.54
N TRP A 412 -10.01 3.65 -6.55
CA TRP A 412 -10.66 3.10 -7.74
C TRP A 412 -10.80 4.10 -8.89
N SER A 413 -10.75 5.40 -8.61
CA SER A 413 -10.75 6.44 -9.65
C SER A 413 -9.56 6.32 -10.59
N ARG A 414 -8.43 5.80 -10.12
CA ARG A 414 -7.24 5.55 -10.97
C ARG A 414 -7.40 4.34 -11.91
N SER A 415 -8.30 3.43 -11.61
CA SER A 415 -8.60 2.24 -12.45
C SER A 415 -9.40 2.59 -13.71
N ILE A 416 -10.06 3.73 -13.72
CA ILE A 416 -10.91 4.19 -14.83
C ILE A 416 -10.32 5.45 -15.45
N THR A 417 -9.81 5.36 -16.67
CA THR A 417 -9.25 6.52 -17.37
C THR A 417 -10.33 7.52 -17.72
N MET A 418 -10.27 8.70 -17.12
CA MET A 418 -11.19 9.79 -17.38
C MET A 418 -10.68 10.66 -18.54
N PRO A 419 -11.54 11.01 -19.53
CA PRO A 419 -11.12 11.80 -20.69
C PRO A 419 -10.74 13.24 -20.36
N GLU A 420 -11.21 13.79 -19.23
CA GLU A 420 -11.00 15.17 -18.81
C GLU A 420 -10.09 15.30 -17.58
N GLY A 421 -9.32 14.24 -17.27
CA GLY A 421 -8.41 14.22 -16.11
C GLY A 421 -9.11 13.87 -14.79
N ASN A 422 -8.36 13.96 -13.71
CA ASN A 422 -8.84 13.57 -12.38
C ASN A 422 -9.83 14.60 -11.83
N LEU A 423 -11.01 14.13 -11.43
CA LEU A 423 -12.08 14.98 -10.92
C LEU A 423 -11.75 15.56 -9.53
N GLU A 424 -10.94 14.85 -8.74
CA GLU A 424 -10.46 15.32 -7.45
C GLU A 424 -9.67 16.63 -7.59
N TYR A 425 -8.87 16.76 -8.65
CA TYR A 425 -8.12 18.02 -8.88
C TYR A 425 -9.04 19.14 -9.35
N ARG A 426 -10.01 18.83 -10.18
CA ARG A 426 -11.00 19.81 -10.63
C ARG A 426 -11.89 20.33 -9.49
N ALA A 427 -12.13 19.52 -8.46
CA ALA A 427 -12.89 19.91 -7.28
C ALA A 427 -12.25 21.07 -6.49
N MET A 428 -10.95 21.34 -6.65
CA MET A 428 -10.31 22.52 -6.05
C MET A 428 -10.74 23.85 -6.70
N ASP A 429 -11.18 23.80 -7.95
CA ASP A 429 -11.47 25.00 -8.75
C ASP A 429 -12.94 25.10 -9.19
N GLU A 430 -13.68 24.00 -9.19
CA GLU A 430 -15.05 23.93 -9.67
C GLU A 430 -16.00 23.41 -8.58
N PRO A 431 -17.20 24.03 -8.37
CA PRO A 431 -18.20 23.51 -7.45
C PRO A 431 -18.61 22.07 -7.83
N TRP A 432 -18.56 21.15 -6.87
CA TRP A 432 -18.79 19.72 -7.13
C TRP A 432 -20.16 19.41 -7.73
N THR A 433 -21.22 20.09 -7.31
CA THR A 433 -22.54 19.88 -7.87
C THR A 433 -22.58 20.09 -9.38
N THR A 434 -21.92 21.16 -9.85
CA THR A 434 -21.80 21.46 -11.28
C THR A 434 -20.93 20.42 -11.99
N LEU A 435 -19.80 20.06 -11.38
CA LEU A 435 -18.87 19.09 -11.92
C LEU A 435 -19.53 17.71 -12.04
N ALA A 436 -20.17 17.23 -10.98
CA ALA A 436 -20.84 15.93 -10.94
C ALA A 436 -21.96 15.83 -11.97
N GLU A 437 -22.80 16.87 -12.10
CA GLU A 437 -23.87 16.90 -13.11
C GLU A 437 -23.32 16.87 -14.54
N SER A 438 -22.26 17.62 -14.80
CA SER A 438 -21.65 17.69 -16.14
C SER A 438 -20.90 16.42 -16.54
N MET A 439 -20.34 15.70 -15.54
CA MET A 439 -19.47 14.54 -15.76
C MET A 439 -20.21 13.19 -15.62
N GLU A 440 -21.46 13.15 -15.15
CA GLU A 440 -22.17 11.90 -14.90
C GLU A 440 -22.12 10.94 -16.10
N GLY A 441 -22.53 11.41 -17.27
CA GLY A 441 -22.53 10.60 -18.48
C GLY A 441 -21.12 10.22 -18.97
N ALA A 442 -20.12 11.07 -18.72
CA ALA A 442 -18.75 10.78 -19.10
C ALA A 442 -18.13 9.70 -18.19
N VAL A 443 -18.44 9.73 -16.88
CA VAL A 443 -18.02 8.69 -15.93
C VAL A 443 -18.67 7.36 -16.25
N ASP A 444 -20.00 7.34 -16.51
CA ASP A 444 -20.71 6.13 -16.91
C ASP A 444 -20.11 5.51 -18.18
N GLN A 445 -19.80 6.35 -19.17
CA GLN A 445 -19.19 5.88 -20.42
C GLN A 445 -17.75 5.39 -20.20
N ALA A 446 -16.97 6.05 -19.33
CA ALA A 446 -15.61 5.62 -19.01
C ALA A 446 -15.62 4.26 -18.30
N ILE A 447 -16.53 4.04 -17.35
CA ILE A 447 -16.72 2.74 -16.69
C ILE A 447 -17.13 1.68 -17.72
N ALA A 448 -18.10 1.96 -18.56
CA ALA A 448 -18.53 1.02 -19.60
C ALA A 448 -17.40 0.65 -20.57
N ASN A 449 -16.57 1.62 -20.96
CA ASN A 449 -15.42 1.38 -21.83
C ASN A 449 -14.36 0.52 -21.13
N ALA A 450 -14.06 0.81 -19.85
CA ALA A 450 -13.04 0.09 -19.08
C ALA A 450 -13.44 -1.36 -18.76
N THR A 451 -14.74 -1.66 -18.70
CA THR A 451 -15.27 -2.99 -18.37
C THR A 451 -15.76 -3.79 -19.57
N THR A 452 -15.58 -3.27 -20.78
CA THR A 452 -15.93 -3.97 -22.03
C THR A 452 -14.69 -4.68 -22.58
N PRO A 453 -14.77 -6.01 -22.87
CA PRO A 453 -13.66 -6.73 -23.47
C PRO A 453 -13.21 -6.11 -24.78
N ILE A 454 -11.91 -5.93 -24.93
CA ILE A 454 -11.31 -5.42 -26.17
C ILE A 454 -11.07 -6.61 -27.09
N THR A 455 -11.96 -6.78 -28.06
CA THR A 455 -11.76 -7.79 -29.13
C THR A 455 -10.83 -7.19 -30.17
N GLY A 456 -9.57 -7.64 -30.16
CA GLY A 456 -8.57 -7.31 -31.19
C GLY A 456 -8.72 -8.15 -32.44
#